data_25efb1af9c7b755c31547997df033dac
#
_entry.id   25efb1af9c7b755c31547997df033dac
#
_cell.length_a   1.000
_cell.length_b   1.000
_cell.length_c   1.000
_cell.angle_alpha   90.00
_cell.angle_beta   90.00
_cell.angle_gamma   90.00
#
_symmetry.space_group_name_H-M   'P 1'
#
loop_
_entity.id
_entity.type
_entity.pdbx_description
1 polymer ?
#
loop_
_entity_poly.entity_id
_entity_poly.type
_entity_poly.pdbx_seq_one_letter_code
_entity_poly.pdbx_strand_id
1 'polypeptide(L)'
;GLGFESLAEHGKASDVCLKLFCYLWTMDRFEKYEDDLVDRLVVLCTGRGLMDGMLLSSPDITAKWESLALEYSGDAVREFNAYPEVVLAWTAYIGMAVACWWDKDWGRYKDQGYSSLVGPRGFDDLDEHVTRDILKHPLNSKEAADIAGNLAFLAGDAYSFMMRQGAEPQSVDAFNIFRHTLSAMYRVGAAIELKALRYRMEKI
;
A
#
# COMPACT_ATOMS: atom_id res chain seq x y z
N GLY A 1 -36.69 46.70 -8.48
CA GLY A 1 -35.40 46.13 -8.11
C GLY A 1 -35.57 44.72 -7.55
N LEU A 2 -35.68 43.77 -8.42
CA LEU A 2 -35.70 42.35 -8.08
C LEU A 2 -34.88 41.64 -9.18
N GLY A 3 -33.74 41.02 -8.82
CA GLY A 3 -33.27 39.99 -9.71
C GLY A 3 -31.78 39.77 -9.96
N PHE A 4 -30.87 40.52 -9.36
CA PHE A 4 -29.42 40.27 -9.61
C PHE A 4 -28.69 39.48 -8.54
N GLU A 5 -29.18 39.37 -7.31
CA GLU A 5 -28.57 38.58 -6.26
C GLU A 5 -28.78 37.06 -6.41
N SER A 6 -29.93 36.66 -7.01
CA SER A 6 -30.27 35.23 -7.22
C SER A 6 -29.36 34.51 -8.23
N LEU A 7 -28.82 35.21 -9.22
CA LEU A 7 -27.94 34.61 -10.25
C LEU A 7 -26.53 34.38 -9.76
N ALA A 8 -26.05 35.19 -8.80
CA ALA A 8 -24.72 35.02 -8.20
C ALA A 8 -24.67 33.86 -7.24
N GLU A 9 -25.74 33.54 -6.53
CA GLU A 9 -25.84 32.37 -5.65
C GLU A 9 -25.96 31.06 -6.43
N HIS A 10 -26.71 31.07 -7.55
CA HIS A 10 -26.77 29.88 -8.43
C HIS A 10 -25.41 29.56 -9.10
N GLY A 11 -24.64 30.58 -9.48
CA GLY A 11 -23.31 30.40 -10.04
C GLY A 11 -22.33 29.77 -9.02
N LYS A 12 -22.37 30.22 -7.75
CA LYS A 12 -21.51 29.66 -6.68
C LYS A 12 -21.90 28.23 -6.30
N ALA A 13 -23.19 27.92 -6.23
CA ALA A 13 -23.69 26.58 -5.97
C ALA A 13 -23.31 25.60 -7.08
N SER A 14 -23.38 26.04 -8.34
CA SER A 14 -22.96 25.26 -9.51
C SER A 14 -21.45 25.00 -9.51
N ASP A 15 -20.64 26.00 -9.15
CA ASP A 15 -19.15 25.85 -9.09
C ASP A 15 -18.72 24.91 -7.95
N VAL A 16 -19.36 25.00 -6.79
CA VAL A 16 -19.12 24.07 -5.66
C VAL A 16 -19.55 22.64 -6.02
N CYS A 17 -20.69 22.49 -6.68
CA CYS A 17 -21.19 21.17 -7.11
C CYS A 17 -20.26 20.56 -8.18
N LEU A 18 -19.77 21.37 -9.11
CA LEU A 18 -18.81 20.93 -10.14
C LEU A 18 -17.47 20.52 -9.54
N LYS A 19 -16.96 21.31 -8.58
CA LYS A 19 -15.72 20.99 -7.86
C LYS A 19 -15.86 19.72 -7.03
N LEU A 20 -17.00 19.54 -6.34
CA LEU A 20 -17.27 18.32 -5.58
C LEU A 20 -17.41 17.11 -6.51
N PHE A 21 -18.11 17.25 -7.64
CA PHE A 21 -18.23 16.20 -8.64
C PHE A 21 -16.87 15.82 -9.24
N CYS A 22 -16.05 16.80 -9.62
CA CYS A 22 -14.68 16.55 -10.10
C CYS A 22 -13.83 15.89 -9.04
N TYR A 23 -13.94 16.29 -7.77
CA TYR A 23 -13.22 15.69 -6.65
C TYR A 23 -13.64 14.22 -6.44
N LEU A 24 -14.95 13.95 -6.37
CA LEU A 24 -15.46 12.58 -6.21
C LEU A 24 -15.07 11.69 -7.40
N TRP A 25 -15.16 12.20 -8.63
CA TRP A 25 -14.75 11.44 -9.81
C TRP A 25 -13.24 11.17 -9.87
N THR A 26 -12.44 12.10 -9.36
CA THR A 26 -10.98 11.92 -9.25
C THR A 26 -10.63 10.88 -8.20
N MET A 27 -11.35 10.85 -7.06
CA MET A 27 -11.19 9.83 -6.00
C MET A 27 -11.52 8.44 -6.55
N ASP A 28 -12.68 8.27 -7.21
CA ASP A 28 -13.10 7.00 -7.82
C ASP A 28 -12.06 6.45 -8.82
N ARG A 29 -11.40 7.32 -9.59
CA ARG A 29 -10.34 6.90 -10.52
C ARG A 29 -9.14 6.27 -9.83
N PHE A 30 -8.70 6.81 -8.70
CA PHE A 30 -7.53 6.29 -7.99
C PHE A 30 -7.87 5.03 -7.19
N GLU A 31 -9.07 4.92 -6.65
CA GLU A 31 -9.57 3.70 -6.04
C GLU A 31 -9.63 2.57 -7.07
N LYS A 32 -10.19 2.84 -8.24
CA LYS A 32 -10.19 1.88 -9.35
C LYS A 32 -8.77 1.49 -9.78
N TYR A 33 -7.84 2.44 -9.86
CA TYR A 33 -6.43 2.15 -10.15
C TYR A 33 -5.82 1.20 -9.12
N GLU A 34 -6.07 1.44 -7.83
CA GLU A 34 -5.59 0.58 -6.75
C GLU A 34 -6.16 -0.84 -6.88
N ASP A 35 -7.46 -0.97 -7.12
CA ASP A 35 -8.10 -2.27 -7.27
C ASP A 35 -7.58 -3.02 -8.51
N ASP A 36 -7.45 -2.37 -9.65
CA ASP A 36 -6.86 -2.95 -10.87
C ASP A 36 -5.41 -3.44 -10.63
N LEU A 37 -4.61 -2.69 -9.84
CA LEU A 37 -3.27 -3.09 -9.45
C LEU A 37 -3.28 -4.28 -8.49
N VAL A 38 -4.14 -4.27 -7.48
CA VAL A 38 -4.29 -5.38 -6.52
C VAL A 38 -4.67 -6.66 -7.24
N ASP A 39 -5.67 -6.62 -8.12
CA ASP A 39 -6.11 -7.78 -8.90
C ASP A 39 -4.96 -8.37 -9.72
N ARG A 40 -4.18 -7.50 -10.37
CA ARG A 40 -2.98 -7.90 -11.11
C ARG A 40 -1.95 -8.58 -10.21
N LEU A 41 -1.65 -8.00 -9.05
CA LEU A 41 -0.67 -8.55 -8.11
C LEU A 41 -1.15 -9.87 -7.51
N VAL A 42 -2.45 -10.03 -7.24
CA VAL A 42 -3.05 -11.31 -6.79
C VAL A 42 -2.84 -12.42 -7.83
N VAL A 43 -3.03 -12.12 -9.12
CA VAL A 43 -2.76 -13.09 -10.20
C VAL A 43 -1.28 -13.51 -10.20
N LEU A 44 -0.35 -12.56 -10.08
CA LEU A 44 1.09 -12.83 -10.03
C LEU A 44 1.47 -13.64 -8.79
N CYS A 45 0.95 -13.28 -7.63
CA CYS A 45 1.16 -14.01 -6.37
C CYS A 45 0.62 -15.44 -6.45
N THR A 46 -0.54 -15.63 -7.05
CA THR A 46 -1.15 -16.97 -7.26
C THR A 46 -0.29 -17.84 -8.15
N GLY A 47 0.21 -17.29 -9.26
CA GLY A 47 1.12 -17.99 -10.17
C GLY A 47 2.44 -18.41 -9.51
N ARG A 48 2.85 -17.75 -8.43
CA ARG A 48 4.04 -18.07 -7.63
C ARG A 48 3.74 -18.91 -6.38
N GLY A 49 2.47 -19.24 -6.13
CA GLY A 49 2.06 -19.97 -4.93
C GLY A 49 2.05 -19.15 -3.64
N LEU A 50 2.16 -17.82 -3.74
CA LEU A 50 2.12 -16.91 -2.59
C LEU A 50 0.70 -16.62 -2.10
N MET A 51 -0.31 -16.85 -2.93
CA MET A 51 -1.73 -16.67 -2.63
C MET A 51 -2.56 -17.79 -3.29
N ASP A 52 -3.81 -17.95 -2.86
CA ASP A 52 -4.77 -18.92 -3.39
C ASP A 52 -5.85 -18.26 -4.28
N GLY A 53 -5.48 -17.25 -5.07
CA GLY A 53 -6.39 -16.56 -6.00
C GLY A 53 -7.21 -15.45 -5.38
N MET A 54 -6.99 -15.13 -4.10
CA MET A 54 -7.74 -14.10 -3.38
C MET A 54 -6.84 -13.31 -2.44
N LEU A 55 -7.16 -12.02 -2.26
CA LEU A 55 -6.52 -11.15 -1.30
C LEU A 55 -7.09 -11.41 0.10
N LEU A 56 -6.32 -12.06 0.96
CA LEU A 56 -6.68 -12.17 2.38
C LEU A 56 -6.51 -10.82 3.07
N SER A 57 -7.47 -10.41 3.87
CA SER A 57 -7.40 -9.16 4.62
C SER A 57 -8.19 -9.24 5.93
N SER A 58 -7.90 -8.30 6.84
CA SER A 58 -8.69 -8.04 8.05
C SER A 58 -8.94 -6.53 8.15
N PRO A 59 -10.10 -6.09 8.65
CA PRO A 59 -10.36 -4.67 8.88
C PRO A 59 -9.30 -4.00 9.75
N ASP A 60 -8.79 -4.69 10.76
CA ASP A 60 -7.73 -4.19 11.64
C ASP A 60 -6.42 -3.94 10.87
N ILE A 61 -6.01 -4.89 10.03
CA ILE A 61 -4.79 -4.78 9.21
C ILE A 61 -4.96 -3.64 8.20
N THR A 62 -6.12 -3.53 7.56
CA THR A 62 -6.41 -2.46 6.60
C THR A 62 -6.36 -1.08 7.26
N ALA A 63 -7.03 -0.91 8.40
CA ALA A 63 -7.04 0.35 9.13
C ALA A 63 -5.66 0.75 9.66
N LYS A 64 -4.79 -0.22 9.96
CA LYS A 64 -3.43 0.04 10.43
C LYS A 64 -2.59 0.80 9.42
N TRP A 65 -2.79 0.56 8.13
CA TRP A 65 -2.09 1.28 7.07
C TRP A 65 -2.30 2.80 7.16
N GLU A 66 -3.51 3.26 7.44
CA GLU A 66 -3.81 4.69 7.54
C GLU A 66 -2.93 5.39 8.60
N SER A 67 -2.62 4.69 9.70
CA SER A 67 -1.77 5.22 10.76
C SER A 67 -0.26 5.22 10.41
N LEU A 68 0.18 4.38 9.48
CA LEU A 68 1.58 4.22 9.11
C LEU A 68 1.93 4.99 7.83
N ALA A 69 0.96 5.16 6.93
CA ALA A 69 1.18 5.65 5.58
C ALA A 69 1.83 7.04 5.52
N LEU A 70 1.47 7.94 6.44
CA LEU A 70 1.99 9.31 6.43
C LEU A 70 3.49 9.33 6.73
N GLU A 71 3.92 8.65 7.80
CA GLU A 71 5.32 8.60 8.20
C GLU A 71 6.16 7.85 7.16
N TYR A 72 5.68 6.70 6.70
CA TYR A 72 6.34 5.94 5.64
C TYR A 72 6.48 6.75 4.35
N SER A 73 5.42 7.41 3.89
CA SER A 73 5.45 8.21 2.67
C SER A 73 6.48 9.35 2.74
N GLY A 74 6.71 9.91 3.92
CA GLY A 74 7.72 10.95 4.14
C GLY A 74 9.14 10.48 3.84
N ASP A 75 9.50 9.26 4.22
CA ASP A 75 10.79 8.64 3.90
C ASP A 75 10.80 8.11 2.46
N ALA A 76 9.75 7.42 2.05
CA ALA A 76 9.60 6.82 0.74
C ALA A 76 9.77 7.81 -0.42
N VAL A 77 9.18 9.01 -0.33
CA VAL A 77 9.28 10.04 -1.38
C VAL A 77 10.73 10.49 -1.61
N ARG A 78 11.55 10.51 -0.56
CA ARG A 78 12.96 10.92 -0.67
C ARG A 78 13.78 9.92 -1.48
N GLU A 79 13.51 8.62 -1.26
CA GLU A 79 14.28 7.53 -1.86
C GLU A 79 13.69 7.07 -3.20
N PHE A 80 12.43 7.41 -3.49
CA PHE A 80 11.70 6.88 -4.64
C PHE A 80 12.38 7.18 -5.98
N ASN A 81 12.98 8.36 -6.15
CA ASN A 81 13.65 8.70 -7.41
C ASN A 81 14.89 7.85 -7.69
N ALA A 82 15.58 7.42 -6.62
CA ALA A 82 16.80 6.61 -6.75
C ALA A 82 16.49 5.10 -6.76
N TYR A 83 15.51 4.68 -5.95
CA TYR A 83 15.22 3.27 -5.70
C TYR A 83 13.72 2.97 -5.69
N PRO A 84 12.97 3.21 -6.78
CA PRO A 84 11.51 3.11 -6.79
C PRO A 84 11.00 1.70 -6.44
N GLU A 85 11.62 0.66 -6.98
CA GLU A 85 11.20 -0.72 -6.71
C GLU A 85 11.50 -1.14 -5.27
N VAL A 86 12.59 -0.66 -4.67
CA VAL A 86 12.93 -0.92 -3.27
C VAL A 86 11.88 -0.31 -2.35
N VAL A 87 11.52 0.94 -2.58
CA VAL A 87 10.47 1.64 -1.82
C VAL A 87 9.14 0.88 -1.89
N LEU A 88 8.75 0.42 -3.07
CA LEU A 88 7.52 -0.34 -3.22
C LEU A 88 7.60 -1.71 -2.52
N ALA A 89 8.74 -2.41 -2.62
CA ALA A 89 8.94 -3.68 -1.93
C ALA A 89 8.87 -3.51 -0.40
N TRP A 90 9.47 -2.46 0.16
CA TRP A 90 9.45 -2.22 1.60
C TRP A 90 8.04 -1.96 2.14
N THR A 91 7.15 -1.38 1.34
CA THR A 91 5.73 -1.27 1.73
C THR A 91 5.08 -2.64 1.91
N ALA A 92 5.42 -3.62 1.09
CA ALA A 92 4.93 -4.98 1.27
C ALA A 92 5.52 -5.65 2.53
N TYR A 93 6.79 -5.39 2.87
CA TYR A 93 7.36 -5.84 4.15
C TYR A 93 6.58 -5.28 5.36
N ILE A 94 6.16 -4.00 5.29
CA ILE A 94 5.29 -3.42 6.33
C ILE A 94 3.98 -4.20 6.44
N GLY A 95 3.36 -4.53 5.32
CA GLY A 95 2.14 -5.36 5.30
C GLY A 95 2.35 -6.72 5.95
N MET A 96 3.44 -7.42 5.62
CA MET A 96 3.81 -8.69 6.26
C MET A 96 4.01 -8.53 7.77
N ALA A 97 4.74 -7.50 8.20
CA ALA A 97 4.99 -7.23 9.61
C ALA A 97 3.69 -7.01 10.40
N VAL A 98 2.77 -6.22 9.85
CA VAL A 98 1.48 -5.95 10.49
C VAL A 98 0.62 -7.20 10.57
N ALA A 99 0.58 -8.03 9.52
CA ALA A 99 -0.12 -9.32 9.55
C ALA A 99 0.46 -10.27 10.61
N CYS A 100 1.79 -10.34 10.71
CA CYS A 100 2.48 -11.10 11.74
C CYS A 100 2.17 -10.59 13.17
N TRP A 101 2.09 -9.29 13.37
CA TRP A 101 1.69 -8.69 14.64
C TRP A 101 0.23 -8.97 14.98
N TRP A 102 -0.65 -8.92 13.97
CA TRP A 102 -2.07 -9.20 14.12
C TRP A 102 -2.31 -10.65 14.56
N ASP A 103 -1.59 -11.59 13.98
CA ASP A 103 -1.64 -13.01 14.36
C ASP A 103 -1.11 -13.27 15.78
N LYS A 104 0.00 -12.64 16.13
CA LYS A 104 0.66 -12.91 17.42
C LYS A 104 -0.08 -12.36 18.63
N ASP A 105 -0.38 -11.08 18.64
CA ASP A 105 -1.07 -10.39 19.76
C ASP A 105 -1.48 -8.97 19.30
N TRP A 106 -2.61 -8.86 18.64
CA TRP A 106 -3.09 -7.57 18.19
C TRP A 106 -3.31 -6.55 19.31
N GLY A 107 -3.75 -7.00 20.49
CA GLY A 107 -3.92 -6.15 21.65
C GLY A 107 -2.65 -5.39 22.02
N ARG A 108 -1.51 -6.05 21.89
CA ARG A 108 -0.18 -5.50 22.18
C ARG A 108 0.39 -4.64 21.02
N TYR A 109 0.17 -5.05 19.78
CA TYR A 109 0.87 -4.46 18.64
C TYR A 109 0.07 -3.41 17.87
N LYS A 110 -1.25 -3.31 18.06
CA LYS A 110 -2.11 -2.37 17.34
C LYS A 110 -1.66 -0.90 17.46
N ASP A 111 -1.07 -0.52 18.58
CA ASP A 111 -0.64 0.85 18.87
C ASP A 111 0.83 1.12 18.48
N GLN A 112 1.56 0.11 17.96
CA GLN A 112 2.93 0.30 17.48
C GLN A 112 2.95 1.22 16.25
N GLY A 113 3.81 2.25 16.29
CA GLY A 113 3.99 3.18 15.19
C GLY A 113 5.00 2.69 14.15
N TYR A 114 5.21 3.51 13.13
CA TYR A 114 6.16 3.26 12.04
C TYR A 114 7.61 3.03 12.55
N SER A 115 8.01 3.75 13.60
CA SER A 115 9.34 3.60 14.21
C SER A 115 9.66 2.18 14.69
N SER A 116 8.63 1.35 14.94
CA SER A 116 8.81 -0.06 15.34
C SER A 116 9.06 -1.00 14.15
N LEU A 117 8.93 -0.50 12.92
CA LEU A 117 9.14 -1.24 11.68
C LEU A 117 10.52 -1.00 11.09
N VAL A 118 11.14 0.12 11.44
CA VAL A 118 12.51 0.45 11.01
C VAL A 118 13.51 -0.10 12.00
N GLY A 119 14.64 -0.58 11.50
CA GLY A 119 15.73 -1.11 12.32
C GLY A 119 16.66 -0.01 12.85
N PRO A 120 17.78 -0.40 13.46
CA PRO A 120 18.75 0.55 14.04
C PRO A 120 19.35 1.53 13.03
N ARG A 121 19.39 1.18 11.74
CA ARG A 121 19.89 2.05 10.65
C ARG A 121 18.79 2.94 10.06
N GLY A 122 17.59 2.94 10.63
CA GLY A 122 16.46 3.70 10.14
C GLY A 122 15.80 3.06 8.93
N PHE A 123 15.39 3.91 7.96
CA PHE A 123 14.70 3.47 6.75
C PHE A 123 15.44 2.37 5.98
N ASP A 124 16.78 2.47 5.87
CA ASP A 124 17.63 1.52 5.13
C ASP A 124 17.73 0.12 5.79
N ASP A 125 17.16 -0.07 6.96
CA ASP A 125 17.20 -1.35 7.71
C ASP A 125 15.82 -2.03 7.76
N LEU A 126 14.81 -1.47 7.11
CA LEU A 126 13.41 -1.88 7.25
C LEU A 126 13.19 -3.35 6.86
N ASP A 127 13.64 -3.76 5.69
CA ASP A 127 13.45 -5.11 5.16
C ASP A 127 14.20 -6.16 6.00
N GLU A 128 15.45 -5.87 6.39
CA GLU A 128 16.23 -6.75 7.24
C GLU A 128 15.63 -6.86 8.65
N HIS A 129 15.21 -5.74 9.23
CA HIS A 129 14.56 -5.71 10.53
C HIS A 129 13.23 -6.48 10.53
N VAL A 130 12.38 -6.23 9.54
CA VAL A 130 11.11 -6.96 9.40
C VAL A 130 11.39 -8.45 9.24
N THR A 131 12.26 -8.84 8.32
CA THR A 131 12.56 -10.25 8.04
C THR A 131 13.14 -10.98 9.27
N ARG A 132 14.18 -10.41 9.89
CA ARG A 132 14.89 -11.06 10.99
C ARG A 132 14.15 -10.95 12.32
N ASP A 133 13.68 -9.74 12.67
CA ASP A 133 13.24 -9.44 14.03
C ASP A 133 11.71 -9.55 14.20
N ILE A 134 10.91 -9.39 13.14
CA ILE A 134 9.45 -9.51 13.19
C ILE A 134 9.00 -10.88 12.68
N LEU A 135 9.36 -11.25 11.46
CA LEU A 135 8.97 -12.52 10.82
C LEU A 135 9.80 -13.71 11.33
N LYS A 136 10.94 -13.46 11.99
CA LYS A 136 11.83 -14.48 12.58
C LYS A 136 12.51 -15.38 11.56
N HIS A 137 12.79 -14.88 10.36
CA HIS A 137 13.60 -15.56 9.36
C HIS A 137 15.06 -15.06 9.42
N PRO A 138 16.05 -15.93 9.63
CA PRO A 138 17.46 -15.54 9.54
C PRO A 138 17.78 -14.97 8.15
N LEU A 139 18.52 -13.86 8.07
CA LEU A 139 18.78 -13.17 6.79
C LEU A 139 19.50 -14.04 5.74
N ASN A 140 20.24 -15.05 6.19
CA ASN A 140 20.91 -16.02 5.32
C ASN A 140 20.07 -17.27 5.02
N SER A 141 18.80 -17.30 5.43
CA SER A 141 17.91 -18.44 5.16
C SER A 141 17.33 -18.39 3.74
N LYS A 142 16.86 -19.55 3.27
CA LYS A 142 16.15 -19.65 2.00
C LYS A 142 14.85 -18.85 2.04
N GLU A 143 14.14 -18.88 3.15
CA GLU A 143 12.90 -18.16 3.37
C GLU A 143 13.08 -16.63 3.20
N ALA A 144 14.13 -16.06 3.79
CA ALA A 144 14.47 -14.66 3.64
C ALA A 144 14.78 -14.31 2.17
N ALA A 145 15.54 -15.15 1.48
CA ALA A 145 15.86 -14.96 0.07
C ALA A 145 14.61 -15.08 -0.83
N ASP A 146 13.73 -16.03 -0.54
CA ASP A 146 12.46 -16.23 -1.28
C ASP A 146 11.53 -15.01 -1.08
N ILE A 147 11.41 -14.47 0.15
CA ILE A 147 10.64 -13.26 0.45
C ILE A 147 11.22 -12.10 -0.37
N ALA A 148 12.51 -11.82 -0.26
CA ALA A 148 13.15 -10.71 -0.94
C ALA A 148 12.97 -10.80 -2.47
N GLY A 149 13.20 -11.97 -3.07
CA GLY A 149 13.05 -12.19 -4.49
C GLY A 149 11.60 -12.03 -4.99
N ASN A 150 10.63 -12.48 -4.21
CA ASN A 150 9.22 -12.34 -4.54
C ASN A 150 8.75 -10.89 -4.43
N LEU A 151 9.11 -10.19 -3.35
CA LEU A 151 8.71 -8.79 -3.18
C LEU A 151 9.39 -7.86 -4.19
N ALA A 152 10.66 -8.10 -4.54
CA ALA A 152 11.34 -7.36 -5.60
C ALA A 152 10.63 -7.55 -6.96
N PHE A 153 10.23 -8.77 -7.29
CA PHE A 153 9.49 -9.06 -8.52
C PHE A 153 8.14 -8.34 -8.55
N LEU A 154 7.36 -8.38 -7.47
CA LEU A 154 6.07 -7.71 -7.37
C LEU A 154 6.21 -6.19 -7.44
N ALA A 155 7.24 -5.64 -6.79
CA ALA A 155 7.54 -4.21 -6.83
C ALA A 155 7.90 -3.73 -8.24
N GLY A 156 8.70 -4.49 -8.99
CA GLY A 156 9.02 -4.19 -10.39
C GLY A 156 7.78 -4.17 -11.29
N ASP A 157 6.84 -5.11 -11.09
CA ASP A 157 5.57 -5.12 -11.82
C ASP A 157 4.66 -3.94 -11.42
N ALA A 158 4.54 -3.65 -10.12
CA ALA A 158 3.78 -2.51 -9.61
C ALA A 158 4.35 -1.17 -10.13
N TYR A 159 5.67 -1.01 -10.12
CA TYR A 159 6.34 0.16 -10.69
C TYR A 159 6.02 0.31 -12.19
N SER A 160 6.13 -0.78 -12.94
CA SER A 160 5.80 -0.80 -14.36
C SER A 160 4.32 -0.45 -14.62
N PHE A 161 3.41 -0.90 -13.77
CA PHE A 161 1.98 -0.58 -13.85
C PHE A 161 1.73 0.89 -13.55
N MET A 162 2.39 1.42 -12.52
CA MET A 162 2.34 2.84 -12.14
C MET A 162 2.84 3.75 -13.29
N MET A 163 3.97 3.42 -13.90
CA MET A 163 4.56 4.23 -14.97
C MET A 163 3.68 4.27 -16.23
N ARG A 164 2.90 3.22 -16.50
CA ARG A 164 1.95 3.18 -17.62
C ARG A 164 0.76 4.13 -17.47
N GLN A 165 0.54 4.72 -16.30
CA GLN A 165 -0.53 5.71 -16.10
C GLN A 165 -0.22 7.05 -16.80
N GLY A 166 1.02 7.30 -17.17
CA GLY A 166 1.42 8.49 -17.93
C GLY A 166 1.23 9.81 -17.17
N ALA A 167 1.20 9.77 -15.84
CA ALA A 167 1.10 10.98 -15.03
C ALA A 167 2.39 11.80 -15.13
N GLU A 168 2.26 13.11 -15.21
CA GLU A 168 3.41 14.02 -15.23
C GLU A 168 4.16 13.93 -13.89
N PRO A 169 5.50 13.82 -13.93
CA PRO A 169 6.31 13.82 -12.72
C PRO A 169 6.01 15.02 -11.82
N GLN A 170 5.99 14.81 -10.51
CA GLN A 170 5.70 15.82 -9.48
C GLN A 170 4.29 16.44 -9.55
N SER A 171 3.38 15.88 -10.33
CA SER A 171 1.98 16.27 -10.34
C SER A 171 1.21 15.68 -9.15
N VAL A 172 0.05 16.25 -8.84
CA VAL A 172 -0.88 15.70 -7.85
C VAL A 172 -1.34 14.28 -8.25
N ASP A 173 -1.53 14.05 -9.54
CA ASP A 173 -1.91 12.74 -10.07
C ASP A 173 -0.80 11.71 -9.84
N ALA A 174 0.46 12.05 -10.13
CA ALA A 174 1.60 11.18 -9.86
C ALA A 174 1.70 10.83 -8.37
N PHE A 175 1.47 11.81 -7.48
CA PHE A 175 1.49 11.58 -6.04
C PHE A 175 0.34 10.67 -5.58
N ASN A 176 -0.87 10.85 -6.11
CA ASN A 176 -1.99 9.97 -5.78
C ASN A 176 -1.77 8.54 -6.30
N ILE A 177 -1.31 8.37 -7.53
CA ILE A 177 -0.94 7.06 -8.08
C ILE A 177 0.12 6.39 -7.20
N PHE A 178 1.15 7.12 -6.79
CA PHE A 178 2.16 6.61 -5.87
C PHE A 178 1.56 6.13 -4.54
N ARG A 179 0.74 6.96 -3.88
CA ARG A 179 0.08 6.58 -2.61
C ARG A 179 -0.78 5.32 -2.74
N HIS A 180 -1.57 5.21 -3.81
CA HIS A 180 -2.40 4.04 -4.06
C HIS A 180 -1.56 2.81 -4.42
N THR A 181 -0.40 3.00 -5.05
CA THR A 181 0.55 1.90 -5.27
C THR A 181 1.14 1.40 -3.95
N LEU A 182 1.49 2.30 -3.02
CA LEU A 182 1.93 1.90 -1.68
C LEU A 182 0.83 1.13 -0.94
N SER A 183 -0.42 1.60 -0.99
CA SER A 183 -1.57 0.91 -0.38
C SER A 183 -1.76 -0.50 -0.94
N ALA A 184 -1.71 -0.65 -2.26
CA ALA A 184 -1.80 -1.95 -2.94
C ALA A 184 -0.67 -2.89 -2.48
N MET A 185 0.58 -2.42 -2.45
CA MET A 185 1.73 -3.21 -2.02
C MET A 185 1.63 -3.64 -0.54
N TYR A 186 1.17 -2.75 0.33
CA TYR A 186 0.89 -3.08 1.73
C TYR A 186 -0.15 -4.20 1.86
N ARG A 187 -1.29 -4.07 1.19
CA ARG A 187 -2.38 -5.07 1.19
C ARG A 187 -1.90 -6.42 0.69
N VAL A 188 -1.11 -6.43 -0.38
CA VAL A 188 -0.53 -7.65 -0.95
C VAL A 188 0.49 -8.29 0.00
N GLY A 189 1.38 -7.50 0.61
CA GLY A 189 2.33 -8.00 1.61
C GLY A 189 1.61 -8.65 2.80
N ALA A 190 0.58 -7.99 3.33
CA ALA A 190 -0.23 -8.55 4.41
C ALA A 190 -0.91 -9.88 4.02
N ALA A 191 -1.46 -9.96 2.81
CA ALA A 191 -2.11 -11.17 2.32
C ALA A 191 -1.13 -12.34 2.13
N ILE A 192 0.10 -12.06 1.68
CA ILE A 192 1.17 -13.08 1.56
C ILE A 192 1.48 -13.66 2.94
N GLU A 193 1.64 -12.82 3.95
CA GLU A 193 1.93 -13.29 5.31
C GLU A 193 0.75 -14.04 5.92
N LEU A 194 -0.48 -13.55 5.78
CA LEU A 194 -1.68 -14.27 6.23
C LEU A 194 -1.77 -15.67 5.61
N LYS A 195 -1.44 -15.81 4.33
CA LYS A 195 -1.37 -17.12 3.67
C LYS A 195 -0.25 -17.98 4.26
N ALA A 196 0.93 -17.43 4.52
CA ALA A 196 2.05 -18.15 5.15
C ALA A 196 1.69 -18.63 6.56
N LEU A 197 0.93 -17.85 7.30
CA LEU A 197 0.34 -18.18 8.60
C LEU A 197 -0.85 -19.17 8.51
N ARG A 198 -1.21 -19.62 7.30
CA ARG A 198 -2.26 -20.61 7.00
C ARG A 198 -3.69 -20.11 7.18
N TYR A 199 -3.92 -18.81 7.17
CA TYR A 199 -5.25 -18.25 7.07
C TYR A 199 -5.88 -18.58 5.72
N ARG A 200 -7.18 -18.80 5.71
CA ARG A 200 -7.99 -19.08 4.51
C ARG A 200 -9.30 -18.32 4.60
N MET A 201 -9.82 -17.87 3.48
CA MET A 201 -11.19 -17.38 3.43
C MET A 201 -12.13 -18.57 3.53
N GLU A 202 -13.02 -18.58 4.53
CA GLU A 202 -14.16 -19.51 4.52
C GLU A 202 -15.16 -19.02 3.47
N LYS A 203 -15.56 -19.94 2.58
CA LYS A 203 -16.71 -19.67 1.71
C LYS A 203 -17.95 -19.73 2.59
N ILE A 204 -18.56 -18.57 2.84
CA ILE A 204 -19.90 -18.47 3.43
C ILE A 204 -20.92 -18.84 2.38
#